data_e95cb42a68e0e8bb0c17460752973b18
#
_entry.id   e95cb42a68e0e8bb0c17460752973b18
#
_cell.length_a   1.000
_cell.length_b   1.000
_cell.length_c   1.000
_cell.angle_alpha   90.00
_cell.angle_beta   90.00
_cell.angle_gamma   90.00
#
_symmetry.space_group_name_H-M   'P 1'
#
loop_
_entity.id
_entity.type
_entity.pdbx_description
1 polymer ?
#
loop_
_entity_poly.entity_id
_entity_poly.type
_entity_poly.pdbx_seq_one_letter_code
_entity_poly.pdbx_strand_id
1 'polypeptide(L)'
;MVCAPALGMLVALALAGLLTSARGMTAARYAGVAAVALALLPIVPAPLRAVDRAQVPAFIADGTWKSYVGDGEALVPVPLPDPANAEALHWQTTAGLGFRLSGGYFNGPWGPDRVGIYGASPRNTSNLLRDVRASGRAPQITDAWRRAAREDLAYWNAGVLVLVPQEHDAELRATVEELLDRPGKWVDGVWIWDLHKGS
;
A
#
# COMPACT_ATOMS: atom_id res chain seq x y z
N MET A 1 9.29 -4.04 24.17
CA MET A 1 7.92 -3.76 24.64
C MET A 1 7.58 -4.25 26.06
N VAL A 2 8.55 -4.64 26.87
CA VAL A 2 8.32 -5.16 28.25
C VAL A 2 8.17 -4.04 29.30
N CYS A 3 8.62 -2.81 28.98
CA CYS A 3 8.63 -1.69 29.95
C CYS A 3 7.25 -1.10 30.26
N ALA A 4 6.30 -1.14 29.35
CA ALA A 4 4.99 -0.52 29.56
C ALA A 4 4.15 -1.20 30.66
N PRO A 5 4.04 -2.54 30.71
CA PRO A 5 3.36 -3.21 31.83
C PRO A 5 4.04 -3.00 33.17
N ALA A 6 5.38 -2.98 33.21
CA ALA A 6 6.14 -2.75 34.42
C ALA A 6 5.94 -1.33 34.99
N LEU A 7 5.94 -0.33 34.13
CA LEU A 7 5.60 1.06 34.48
C LEU A 7 4.18 1.19 35.00
N GLY A 8 3.21 0.56 34.35
CA GLY A 8 1.82 0.54 34.81
C GLY A 8 1.66 -0.07 36.18
N MET A 9 2.38 -1.16 36.46
CA MET A 9 2.35 -1.83 37.78
C MET A 9 3.00 -0.97 38.87
N LEU A 10 4.10 -0.29 38.60
CA LEU A 10 4.75 0.64 39.50
C LEU A 10 3.84 1.83 39.84
N VAL A 11 3.18 2.41 38.87
CA VAL A 11 2.21 3.49 39.07
C VAL A 11 1.03 3.03 39.92
N ALA A 12 0.48 1.85 39.65
CA ALA A 12 -0.62 1.28 40.44
C ALA A 12 -0.22 1.03 41.92
N LEU A 13 0.97 0.49 42.16
CA LEU A 13 1.50 0.26 43.48
C LEU A 13 1.77 1.57 44.25
N ALA A 14 2.34 2.57 43.57
CA ALA A 14 2.57 3.89 44.15
C ALA A 14 1.25 4.58 44.54
N LEU A 15 0.22 4.51 43.67
CA LEU A 15 -1.11 5.02 43.95
C LEU A 15 -1.76 4.30 45.14
N ALA A 16 -1.71 2.98 45.15
CA ALA A 16 -2.26 2.18 46.26
C ALA A 16 -1.57 2.55 47.59
N GLY A 17 -0.24 2.67 47.62
CA GLY A 17 0.53 3.13 48.76
C GLY A 17 0.13 4.52 49.24
N LEU A 18 -0.06 5.46 48.34
CA LEU A 18 -0.48 6.83 48.63
C LEU A 18 -1.89 6.87 49.23
N LEU A 19 -2.83 6.12 48.64
CA LEU A 19 -4.20 6.04 49.11
C LEU A 19 -4.36 5.38 50.48
N THR A 20 -3.50 4.43 50.81
CA THR A 20 -3.50 3.74 52.12
C THR A 20 -2.80 4.55 53.20
N SER A 21 -1.69 5.20 52.91
CA SER A 21 -0.88 5.97 53.87
C SER A 21 -1.50 7.30 54.28
N ALA A 22 -2.32 7.91 53.43
CA ALA A 22 -2.91 9.22 53.65
C ALA A 22 -4.26 9.17 54.44
N ARG A 23 -4.40 8.24 55.40
CA ARG A 23 -5.61 8.21 56.26
C ARG A 23 -5.75 9.52 57.05
N GLY A 24 -6.72 10.36 56.64
CA GLY A 24 -7.02 11.64 57.28
C GLY A 24 -6.62 12.91 56.49
N MET A 25 -5.80 12.79 55.43
CA MET A 25 -5.40 13.92 54.60
C MET A 25 -6.02 13.85 53.19
N THR A 26 -7.26 14.26 53.09
CA THR A 26 -8.02 14.24 51.82
C THR A 26 -7.31 15.04 50.70
N ALA A 27 -6.71 16.18 51.05
CA ALA A 27 -5.95 17.01 50.12
C ALA A 27 -4.72 16.29 49.50
N ALA A 28 -3.99 15.50 50.29
CA ALA A 28 -2.82 14.75 49.78
C ALA A 28 -3.23 13.64 48.82
N ARG A 29 -4.41 13.03 48.99
CA ARG A 29 -4.96 12.03 48.06
C ARG A 29 -5.29 12.66 46.68
N TYR A 30 -6.01 13.79 46.71
CA TYR A 30 -6.34 14.52 45.49
C TYR A 30 -5.10 15.02 44.77
N ALA A 31 -4.12 15.56 45.50
CA ALA A 31 -2.85 15.99 44.93
C ALA A 31 -2.08 14.83 44.27
N GLY A 32 -2.05 13.66 44.90
CA GLY A 32 -1.42 12.48 44.32
C GLY A 32 -2.09 11.96 43.03
N VAL A 33 -3.43 11.91 43.02
CA VAL A 33 -4.19 11.53 41.83
C VAL A 33 -3.99 12.58 40.71
N ALA A 34 -4.02 13.87 41.04
CA ALA A 34 -3.77 14.95 40.08
C ALA A 34 -2.34 14.88 39.52
N ALA A 35 -1.34 14.62 40.34
CA ALA A 35 0.05 14.45 39.88
C ALA A 35 0.20 13.28 38.88
N VAL A 36 -0.44 12.13 39.15
CA VAL A 36 -0.44 10.99 38.24
C VAL A 36 -1.19 11.33 36.93
N ALA A 37 -2.34 11.99 37.04
CA ALA A 37 -3.10 12.42 35.84
C ALA A 37 -2.28 13.39 34.97
N LEU A 38 -1.60 14.36 35.60
CA LEU A 38 -0.71 15.30 34.89
C LEU A 38 0.50 14.58 34.24
N ALA A 39 1.08 13.60 34.94
CA ALA A 39 2.20 12.80 34.39
C ALA A 39 1.80 11.94 33.19
N LEU A 40 0.51 11.56 33.08
CA LEU A 40 -0.01 10.78 31.96
C LEU A 40 -0.46 11.65 30.77
N LEU A 41 -0.64 12.99 30.97
CA LEU A 41 -1.04 13.89 29.89
C LEU A 41 -0.19 13.80 28.61
N PRO A 42 1.16 13.70 28.69
CA PRO A 42 1.99 13.60 27.47
C PRO A 42 1.77 12.32 26.66
N ILE A 43 1.22 11.28 27.26
CA ILE A 43 0.97 9.98 26.59
C ILE A 43 -0.51 9.79 26.21
N VAL A 44 -1.35 10.82 26.40
CA VAL A 44 -2.74 10.81 25.91
C VAL A 44 -2.70 10.66 24.39
N PRO A 45 -3.35 9.63 23.82
CA PRO A 45 -3.36 9.44 22.37
C PRO A 45 -3.97 10.66 21.67
N ALA A 46 -3.20 11.28 20.79
CA ALA A 46 -3.76 12.28 19.89
C ALA A 46 -4.72 11.58 18.92
N PRO A 47 -5.89 12.17 18.61
CA PRO A 47 -6.78 11.59 17.61
C PRO A 47 -6.03 11.49 16.29
N LEU A 48 -6.01 10.28 15.70
CA LEU A 48 -5.44 10.06 14.40
C LEU A 48 -6.24 10.88 13.37
N ARG A 49 -5.53 11.57 12.49
CA ARG A 49 -6.19 12.22 11.36
C ARG A 49 -6.73 11.12 10.46
N ALA A 50 -8.05 11.01 10.37
CA ALA A 50 -8.68 10.19 9.36
C ALA A 50 -8.52 10.90 8.00
N VAL A 51 -8.06 10.17 7.00
CA VAL A 51 -8.12 10.57 5.59
C VAL A 51 -9.13 9.66 4.91
N ASP A 52 -9.90 10.24 3.99
CA ASP A 52 -10.81 9.44 3.20
C ASP A 52 -10.02 8.39 2.41
N ARG A 53 -10.49 7.15 2.47
CA ARG A 53 -9.88 6.10 1.67
C ARG A 53 -10.24 6.31 0.20
N ALA A 54 -9.27 6.15 -0.70
CA ALA A 54 -9.52 6.17 -2.13
C ALA A 54 -10.63 5.17 -2.48
N GLN A 55 -11.55 5.60 -3.33
CA GLN A 55 -12.64 4.75 -3.78
C GLN A 55 -12.11 3.62 -4.65
N VAL A 56 -12.66 2.42 -4.45
CA VAL A 56 -12.37 1.29 -5.31
C VAL A 56 -13.00 1.56 -6.68
N PRO A 57 -12.25 1.47 -7.79
CA PRO A 57 -12.80 1.68 -9.13
C PRO A 57 -13.98 0.74 -9.42
N ALA A 58 -14.98 1.21 -10.18
CA ALA A 58 -16.12 0.40 -10.58
C ALA A 58 -15.69 -0.88 -11.32
N PHE A 59 -14.63 -0.80 -12.13
CA PHE A 59 -13.98 -1.94 -12.79
C PHE A 59 -13.70 -3.10 -11.82
N ILE A 60 -13.32 -2.80 -10.59
CA ILE A 60 -13.05 -3.78 -9.53
C ILE A 60 -14.32 -4.12 -8.75
N ALA A 61 -15.03 -3.08 -8.27
CA ALA A 61 -16.19 -3.24 -7.38
C ALA A 61 -17.33 -4.03 -8.03
N ASP A 62 -17.59 -3.78 -9.31
CA ASP A 62 -18.66 -4.42 -10.07
C ASP A 62 -18.24 -5.77 -10.70
N GLY A 63 -16.96 -6.15 -10.55
CA GLY A 63 -16.45 -7.42 -11.01
C GLY A 63 -16.13 -7.49 -12.50
N THR A 64 -16.07 -6.37 -13.22
CA THR A 64 -15.71 -6.28 -14.65
C THR A 64 -14.34 -6.90 -14.93
N TRP A 65 -13.40 -6.80 -13.98
CA TRP A 65 -12.07 -7.40 -14.07
C TRP A 65 -12.07 -8.90 -14.39
N LYS A 66 -13.14 -9.64 -14.03
CA LYS A 66 -13.27 -11.09 -14.29
C LYS A 66 -13.23 -11.46 -15.78
N SER A 67 -13.55 -10.50 -16.64
CA SER A 67 -13.50 -10.69 -18.09
C SER A 67 -12.10 -10.49 -18.68
N TYR A 68 -11.13 -10.06 -17.86
CA TYR A 68 -9.78 -9.67 -18.28
C TYR A 68 -8.67 -10.40 -17.53
N VAL A 69 -9.02 -11.18 -16.51
CA VAL A 69 -8.05 -11.95 -15.71
C VAL A 69 -8.48 -13.41 -15.71
N GLY A 70 -7.70 -14.24 -16.37
CA GLY A 70 -7.90 -15.69 -16.40
C GLY A 70 -7.38 -16.39 -15.13
N ASP A 71 -7.63 -17.70 -15.04
CA ASP A 71 -7.17 -18.51 -13.93
C ASP A 71 -5.65 -18.45 -13.76
N GLY A 72 -5.21 -18.05 -12.57
CA GLY A 72 -3.79 -17.93 -12.23
C GLY A 72 -3.09 -16.69 -12.80
N GLU A 73 -3.76 -15.89 -13.59
CA GLU A 73 -3.22 -14.63 -14.08
C GLU A 73 -3.27 -13.51 -13.04
N ALA A 74 -2.49 -12.47 -13.29
CA ALA A 74 -2.41 -11.32 -12.42
C ALA A 74 -3.01 -10.06 -13.07
N LEU A 75 -3.70 -9.26 -12.24
CA LEU A 75 -3.97 -7.87 -12.52
C LEU A 75 -2.73 -7.05 -12.15
N VAL A 76 -2.25 -6.25 -13.08
CA VAL A 76 -1.05 -5.41 -12.93
C VAL A 76 -1.47 -3.94 -12.81
N PRO A 77 -1.44 -3.35 -11.61
CA PRO A 77 -1.68 -1.92 -11.45
C PRO A 77 -0.55 -1.09 -12.05
N VAL A 78 -0.89 0.07 -12.56
CA VAL A 78 0.07 1.03 -13.12
C VAL A 78 0.07 2.31 -12.26
N PRO A 79 1.17 2.63 -11.57
CA PRO A 79 2.32 1.78 -11.29
C PRO A 79 2.00 0.64 -10.32
N LEU A 80 2.92 -0.32 -10.17
CA LEU A 80 2.75 -1.41 -9.21
C LEU A 80 2.64 -0.89 -7.78
N PRO A 81 1.85 -1.56 -6.92
CA PRO A 81 1.76 -1.17 -5.51
C PRO A 81 3.11 -1.32 -4.80
N ASP A 82 3.42 -0.33 -4.01
CA ASP A 82 4.60 -0.23 -3.16
C ASP A 82 4.21 0.31 -1.77
N PRO A 83 5.14 0.42 -0.80
CA PRO A 83 4.84 0.94 0.52
C PRO A 83 4.24 2.35 0.56
N ALA A 84 4.50 3.17 -0.47
CA ALA A 84 3.95 4.52 -0.59
C ALA A 84 2.60 4.56 -1.32
N ASN A 85 2.28 3.51 -2.08
CA ASN A 85 1.05 3.38 -2.87
C ASN A 85 0.46 1.98 -2.77
N ALA A 86 -0.31 1.74 -1.74
CA ALA A 86 -0.89 0.44 -1.42
C ALA A 86 -2.36 0.28 -1.85
N GLU A 87 -2.92 1.22 -2.63
CA GLU A 87 -4.35 1.24 -2.98
C GLU A 87 -4.83 -0.04 -3.67
N ALA A 88 -4.01 -0.59 -4.57
CA ALA A 88 -4.38 -1.82 -5.28
C ALA A 88 -4.53 -3.05 -4.38
N LEU A 89 -3.89 -3.07 -3.20
CA LEU A 89 -4.13 -4.11 -2.19
C LEU A 89 -5.55 -4.02 -1.62
N HIS A 90 -6.09 -2.80 -1.54
CA HIS A 90 -7.48 -2.63 -1.13
C HIS A 90 -8.45 -3.11 -2.21
N TRP A 91 -8.13 -2.92 -3.51
CA TRP A 91 -8.94 -3.46 -4.59
C TRP A 91 -9.03 -4.99 -4.51
N GLN A 92 -7.90 -5.66 -4.29
CA GLN A 92 -7.82 -7.11 -4.15
C GLN A 92 -8.66 -7.60 -2.96
N THR A 93 -8.61 -6.88 -1.83
CA THR A 93 -9.40 -7.20 -0.64
C THR A 93 -10.90 -7.04 -0.91
N THR A 94 -11.31 -5.96 -1.59
CA THR A 94 -12.70 -5.70 -1.97
C THR A 94 -13.23 -6.76 -2.94
N ALA A 95 -12.39 -7.24 -3.85
CA ALA A 95 -12.71 -8.34 -4.77
C ALA A 95 -12.66 -9.73 -4.10
N GLY A 96 -12.57 -9.82 -2.76
CA GLY A 96 -12.50 -11.08 -2.03
C GLY A 96 -11.26 -11.92 -2.34
N LEU A 97 -10.13 -11.28 -2.68
CA LEU A 97 -8.89 -11.90 -3.13
C LEU A 97 -9.07 -12.72 -4.43
N GLY A 98 -10.05 -12.36 -5.26
CA GLY A 98 -10.45 -13.11 -6.45
C GLY A 98 -9.47 -13.05 -7.62
N PHE A 99 -8.44 -12.21 -7.57
CA PHE A 99 -7.36 -12.15 -8.57
C PHE A 99 -5.99 -12.07 -7.93
N ARG A 100 -4.96 -12.47 -8.66
CA ARG A 100 -3.58 -12.25 -8.27
C ARG A 100 -3.20 -10.80 -8.58
N LEU A 101 -2.44 -10.19 -7.69
CA LEU A 101 -1.94 -8.83 -7.85
C LEU A 101 -0.42 -8.87 -8.06
N SER A 102 0.06 -8.18 -9.09
CA SER A 102 1.49 -7.97 -9.26
C SER A 102 1.96 -6.82 -8.38
N GLY A 103 3.07 -7.03 -7.69
CA GLY A 103 3.55 -6.11 -6.68
C GLY A 103 2.98 -6.41 -5.31
N GLY A 104 3.26 -5.57 -4.34
CA GLY A 104 2.74 -5.78 -2.99
C GLY A 104 3.59 -5.18 -1.90
N TYR A 105 3.19 -5.49 -0.67
CA TYR A 105 3.71 -4.94 0.56
C TYR A 105 4.06 -6.10 1.50
N PHE A 106 5.23 -6.69 1.30
CA PHE A 106 5.69 -7.84 2.07
C PHE A 106 7.21 -7.81 2.25
N ASN A 107 7.69 -8.55 3.23
CA ASN A 107 9.13 -8.79 3.40
C ASN A 107 9.46 -10.17 2.83
N GLY A 108 10.46 -10.23 1.97
CA GLY A 108 10.88 -11.48 1.36
C GLY A 108 12.36 -11.48 0.97
N PRO A 109 12.97 -12.65 0.77
CA PRO A 109 14.32 -12.74 0.27
C PRO A 109 14.35 -12.45 -1.23
N TRP A 110 15.37 -11.71 -1.68
CA TRP A 110 15.61 -11.40 -3.08
C TRP A 110 17.08 -11.57 -3.46
N GLY A 111 17.32 -11.96 -4.70
CA GLY A 111 18.66 -12.16 -5.25
C GLY A 111 19.36 -13.43 -4.80
N PRO A 112 20.56 -13.72 -5.35
CA PRO A 112 21.35 -14.93 -5.03
C PRO A 112 21.70 -15.02 -3.54
N ASP A 113 22.00 -13.89 -2.92
CA ASP A 113 22.38 -13.80 -1.52
C ASP A 113 21.19 -13.77 -0.56
N ARG A 114 19.96 -13.90 -1.08
CA ARG A 114 18.71 -13.90 -0.30
C ARG A 114 18.57 -12.71 0.63
N VAL A 115 19.00 -11.54 0.19
CA VAL A 115 18.86 -10.30 0.97
C VAL A 115 17.39 -9.99 1.17
N GLY A 116 17.01 -9.67 2.41
CA GLY A 116 15.63 -9.26 2.71
C GLY A 116 15.28 -7.97 1.98
N ILE A 117 14.20 -7.99 1.20
CA ILE A 117 13.64 -6.79 0.57
C ILE A 117 12.26 -6.50 1.11
N TYR A 118 11.87 -5.24 1.02
CA TYR A 118 10.58 -4.74 1.42
C TYR A 118 9.76 -4.37 0.18
N GLY A 119 8.70 -5.15 -0.09
CA GLY A 119 7.90 -5.04 -1.30
C GLY A 119 8.28 -6.05 -2.38
N ALA A 120 7.78 -5.83 -3.59
CA ALA A 120 8.02 -6.72 -4.72
C ALA A 120 9.46 -6.63 -5.25
N SER A 121 9.92 -7.71 -5.86
CA SER A 121 11.22 -7.75 -6.55
C SER A 121 11.33 -6.62 -7.58
N PRO A 122 12.37 -5.79 -7.53
CA PRO A 122 12.56 -4.72 -8.49
C PRO A 122 12.69 -5.27 -9.92
N ARG A 123 11.92 -4.71 -10.84
CA ARG A 123 12.01 -5.04 -12.26
C ARG A 123 12.06 -3.75 -13.10
N ASN A 124 12.56 -3.86 -14.31
CA ASN A 124 12.77 -2.68 -15.15
C ASN A 124 11.48 -1.90 -15.37
N THR A 125 10.40 -2.57 -15.73
CA THR A 125 9.10 -1.93 -15.98
C THR A 125 8.50 -1.33 -14.71
N SER A 126 8.58 -2.01 -13.57
CA SER A 126 8.07 -1.47 -12.30
C SER A 126 8.84 -0.22 -11.85
N ASN A 127 10.15 -0.21 -12.03
CA ASN A 127 10.99 0.96 -11.74
C ASN A 127 10.67 2.13 -12.66
N LEU A 128 10.58 1.87 -13.98
CA LEU A 128 10.22 2.89 -14.97
C LEU A 128 8.89 3.57 -14.64
N LEU A 129 7.83 2.79 -14.39
CA LEU A 129 6.50 3.33 -14.09
C LEU A 129 6.49 4.12 -12.77
N ARG A 130 7.25 3.67 -11.77
CA ARG A 130 7.41 4.41 -10.52
C ARG A 130 8.11 5.76 -10.75
N ASP A 131 9.16 5.78 -11.59
CA ASP A 131 9.92 6.98 -11.89
C ASP A 131 9.08 7.97 -12.72
N VAL A 132 8.25 7.49 -13.66
CA VAL A 132 7.28 8.32 -14.39
C VAL A 132 6.27 8.95 -13.43
N ARG A 133 5.70 8.16 -12.52
CA ARG A 133 4.78 8.69 -11.50
C ARG A 133 5.43 9.76 -10.63
N ALA A 134 6.68 9.54 -10.22
CA ALA A 134 7.39 10.47 -9.33
C ALA A 134 7.82 11.76 -10.02
N SER A 135 8.14 11.71 -11.31
CA SER A 135 8.70 12.84 -12.07
C SER A 135 7.69 13.56 -12.96
N GLY A 136 6.58 12.93 -13.30
CA GLY A 136 5.63 13.43 -14.31
C GLY A 136 6.23 13.51 -15.71
N ARG A 137 7.22 12.67 -16.04
CA ARG A 137 7.92 12.69 -17.34
C ARG A 137 7.90 11.31 -17.98
N ALA A 138 7.25 11.20 -19.13
CA ALA A 138 7.35 10.00 -19.95
C ALA A 138 8.75 9.96 -20.61
N PRO A 139 9.51 8.87 -20.41
CA PRO A 139 10.81 8.73 -21.06
C PRO A 139 10.64 8.30 -22.52
N GLN A 140 11.70 8.44 -23.32
CA GLN A 140 11.73 7.86 -24.67
C GLN A 140 11.81 6.33 -24.56
N ILE A 141 10.82 5.63 -25.09
CA ILE A 141 10.75 4.18 -25.08
C ILE A 141 11.54 3.60 -26.25
N THR A 142 12.53 2.78 -25.92
CA THR A 142 13.36 2.05 -26.89
C THR A 142 12.91 0.61 -27.02
N ASP A 143 13.41 -0.11 -28.04
CA ASP A 143 13.15 -1.55 -28.18
C ASP A 143 13.67 -2.38 -26.99
N ALA A 144 14.71 -1.89 -26.30
CA ALA A 144 15.18 -2.52 -25.08
C ALA A 144 14.13 -2.44 -23.96
N TRP A 145 13.46 -1.30 -23.80
CA TRP A 145 12.36 -1.13 -22.86
C TRP A 145 11.16 -2.00 -23.21
N ARG A 146 10.79 -2.09 -24.49
CA ARG A 146 9.71 -2.97 -24.94
C ARG A 146 10.01 -4.44 -24.68
N ARG A 147 11.25 -4.88 -24.87
CA ARG A 147 11.67 -6.27 -24.50
C ARG A 147 11.57 -6.50 -23.00
N ALA A 148 12.12 -5.59 -22.19
CA ALA A 148 12.04 -5.69 -20.74
C ALA A 148 10.59 -5.72 -20.24
N ALA A 149 9.71 -4.92 -20.82
CA ALA A 149 8.29 -4.92 -20.47
C ALA A 149 7.63 -6.28 -20.79
N ARG A 150 7.90 -6.88 -21.95
CA ARG A 150 7.38 -8.23 -22.27
C ARG A 150 7.87 -9.29 -21.30
N GLU A 151 9.16 -9.26 -20.94
CA GLU A 151 9.74 -10.19 -19.95
C GLU A 151 9.11 -9.99 -18.56
N ASP A 152 8.87 -8.75 -18.15
CA ASP A 152 8.26 -8.43 -16.87
C ASP A 152 6.79 -8.85 -16.81
N LEU A 153 6.03 -8.60 -17.87
CA LEU A 153 4.63 -9.03 -17.99
C LEU A 153 4.49 -10.56 -17.98
N ALA A 154 5.38 -11.27 -18.67
CA ALA A 154 5.44 -12.72 -18.62
C ALA A 154 5.79 -13.23 -17.22
N TYR A 155 6.77 -12.60 -16.55
CA TYR A 155 7.14 -12.93 -15.17
C TYR A 155 5.97 -12.78 -14.20
N TRP A 156 5.17 -11.73 -14.37
CA TRP A 156 3.98 -11.50 -13.54
C TRP A 156 2.79 -12.38 -13.92
N ASN A 157 2.86 -13.11 -15.02
CA ASN A 157 1.72 -13.79 -15.63
C ASN A 157 0.52 -12.84 -15.78
N ALA A 158 0.76 -11.69 -16.39
CA ALA A 158 -0.17 -10.59 -16.45
C ALA A 158 -1.31 -10.86 -17.46
N GLY A 159 -2.57 -10.79 -17.01
CA GLY A 159 -3.76 -10.82 -17.88
C GLY A 159 -4.18 -9.43 -18.33
N VAL A 160 -4.07 -8.44 -17.44
CA VAL A 160 -4.48 -7.06 -17.70
C VAL A 160 -3.63 -6.06 -16.94
N LEU A 161 -3.29 -4.92 -17.58
CA LEU A 161 -2.79 -3.74 -16.87
C LEU A 161 -3.96 -2.80 -16.59
N VAL A 162 -3.93 -2.16 -15.41
CA VAL A 162 -4.99 -1.25 -14.95
C VAL A 162 -4.38 0.04 -14.44
N LEU A 163 -4.73 1.17 -15.04
CA LEU A 163 -4.34 2.51 -14.61
C LEU A 163 -5.59 3.27 -14.15
N VAL A 164 -5.62 3.64 -12.89
CA VAL A 164 -6.65 4.51 -12.32
C VAL A 164 -6.29 5.98 -12.55
N PRO A 165 -7.26 6.90 -12.58
CA PRO A 165 -6.99 8.33 -12.53
C PRO A 165 -6.18 8.67 -11.29
N GLN A 166 -5.04 9.31 -11.50
CA GLN A 166 -4.09 9.69 -10.45
C GLN A 166 -3.21 10.83 -10.96
N GLU A 167 -2.34 11.34 -10.09
CA GLU A 167 -1.32 12.29 -10.52
C GLU A 167 -0.42 11.67 -11.59
N HIS A 168 -0.17 12.40 -12.68
CA HIS A 168 0.63 11.98 -13.84
C HIS A 168 0.08 10.75 -14.60
N ASP A 169 -1.24 10.52 -14.55
CA ASP A 169 -1.86 9.39 -15.26
C ASP A 169 -1.71 9.50 -16.79
N ALA A 170 -1.68 10.70 -17.34
CA ALA A 170 -1.46 10.92 -18.77
C ALA A 170 -0.07 10.42 -19.22
N GLU A 171 0.98 10.73 -18.46
CA GLU A 171 2.35 10.31 -18.73
C GLU A 171 2.52 8.79 -18.51
N LEU A 172 1.88 8.26 -17.48
CA LEU A 172 1.85 6.81 -17.23
C LEU A 172 1.15 6.08 -18.38
N ARG A 173 0.00 6.59 -18.83
CA ARG A 173 -0.73 6.04 -19.98
C ARG A 173 0.12 6.07 -21.24
N ALA A 174 0.68 7.22 -21.61
CA ALA A 174 1.56 7.34 -22.77
C ALA A 174 2.74 6.36 -22.71
N THR A 175 3.37 6.23 -21.54
CA THR A 175 4.47 5.28 -21.32
C THR A 175 4.04 3.83 -21.57
N VAL A 176 2.89 3.42 -21.03
CA VAL A 176 2.38 2.05 -21.23
C VAL A 176 1.98 1.81 -22.69
N GLU A 177 1.34 2.78 -23.33
CA GLU A 177 0.96 2.70 -24.75
C GLU A 177 2.19 2.51 -25.65
N GLU A 178 3.28 3.25 -25.39
CA GLU A 178 4.55 3.08 -26.10
C GLU A 178 5.27 1.75 -25.80
N LEU A 179 5.21 1.28 -24.54
CA LEU A 179 5.80 -0.02 -24.15
C LEU A 179 5.11 -1.19 -24.82
N LEU A 180 3.78 -1.13 -24.95
CA LEU A 180 2.95 -2.20 -25.51
C LEU A 180 2.68 -2.06 -27.00
N ASP A 181 3.03 -0.91 -27.60
CA ASP A 181 2.72 -0.53 -28.98
C ASP A 181 1.20 -0.63 -29.29
N ARG A 182 0.37 -0.21 -28.33
CA ARG A 182 -1.09 -0.20 -28.47
C ARG A 182 -1.77 0.75 -27.49
N PRO A 183 -2.92 1.36 -27.89
CA PRO A 183 -3.67 2.26 -27.03
C PRO A 183 -4.35 1.53 -25.88
N GLY A 184 -4.50 2.23 -24.76
CA GLY A 184 -5.35 1.81 -23.66
C GLY A 184 -6.84 1.96 -24.00
N LYS A 185 -7.68 1.18 -23.34
CA LYS A 185 -9.14 1.29 -23.43
C LYS A 185 -9.69 1.79 -22.10
N TRP A 186 -10.60 2.78 -22.15
CA TRP A 186 -11.30 3.25 -20.97
C TRP A 186 -12.49 2.32 -20.65
N VAL A 187 -12.52 1.76 -19.44
CA VAL A 187 -13.58 0.84 -18.98
C VAL A 187 -13.84 1.09 -17.50
N ASP A 188 -15.07 1.36 -17.14
CA ASP A 188 -15.56 1.48 -15.75
C ASP A 188 -14.64 2.32 -14.84
N GLY A 189 -14.21 3.48 -15.35
CA GLY A 189 -13.44 4.45 -14.58
C GLY A 189 -11.92 4.20 -14.53
N VAL A 190 -11.39 3.30 -15.37
CA VAL A 190 -9.96 3.00 -15.47
C VAL A 190 -9.50 2.84 -16.90
N TRP A 191 -8.21 3.06 -17.17
CA TRP A 191 -7.56 2.63 -18.40
C TRP A 191 -7.09 1.20 -18.26
N ILE A 192 -7.36 0.36 -19.28
CA ILE A 192 -6.93 -1.03 -19.31
C ILE A 192 -6.18 -1.37 -20.59
N TRP A 193 -5.28 -2.33 -20.50
CA TRP A 193 -4.63 -3.03 -21.61
C TRP A 193 -4.84 -4.52 -21.41
N ASP A 194 -5.75 -5.09 -22.20
CA ASP A 194 -6.06 -6.53 -22.20
C ASP A 194 -4.93 -7.27 -22.93
N LEU A 195 -4.19 -8.12 -22.22
CA LEU A 195 -3.03 -8.80 -22.77
C LEU A 195 -3.35 -10.06 -23.58
N HIS A 196 -4.59 -10.55 -23.55
CA HIS A 196 -5.05 -11.67 -24.37
C HIS A 196 -5.31 -11.27 -25.84
N LYS A 197 -5.62 -10.01 -26.10
CA LYS A 197 -5.94 -9.48 -27.42
C LYS A 197 -4.71 -8.85 -28.07
N GLY A 198 -3.79 -9.68 -28.58
CA GLY A 198 -2.60 -9.13 -29.23
C GLY A 198 -1.42 -10.08 -29.31
N SER A 199 -1.67 -11.39 -29.26
CA SER A 199 -0.71 -12.41 -29.67
C SER A 199 -0.89 -12.79 -31.10
#